data_9bea63e8fb84a2c0afb33cf5a8c3145c
#
_entry.id   9bea63e8fb84a2c0afb33cf5a8c3145c
#
_cell.length_a   1.000
_cell.length_b   1.000
_cell.length_c   1.000
_cell.angle_alpha   90.00
_cell.angle_beta   90.00
_cell.angle_gamma   90.00
#
_symmetry.space_group_name_H-M   'P 1'
#
loop_
_entity.id
_entity.type
_entity.pdbx_description
1 polymer ?
#
loop_
_entity_poly.entity_id
_entity_poly.type
_entity_poly.pdbx_seq_one_letter_code
_entity_poly.pdbx_strand_id
1 'polypeptide(L)'
;MPRVLIVDDQKDVRAMVSIVLRVNRYDVVEAESGAAGLKAFGENVFDAAIVDIFLTDTSGIEVMAAIRERVPGFPIVAVSGMTALDFVGEAPGLDGVVCLQKPFRPNDLLQALRKAQGAAGGELSAAV
;
A
#
# COMPACT_ATOMS: atom_id res chain seq x y z
N MET A 1 -3.19 -14.62 9.55
CA MET A 1 -2.54 -13.30 9.57
C MET A 1 -2.82 -12.58 8.26
N PRO A 2 -3.19 -11.31 8.31
CA PRO A 2 -3.37 -10.56 7.07
C PRO A 2 -2.03 -10.42 6.35
N ARG A 3 -2.09 -10.44 5.03
CA ARG A 3 -0.91 -10.35 4.18
C ARG A 3 -0.89 -9.02 3.44
N VAL A 4 0.24 -8.34 3.51
CA VAL A 4 0.43 -7.01 2.91
C VAL A 4 1.52 -7.09 1.85
N LEU A 5 1.23 -6.49 0.69
CA LEU A 5 2.22 -6.32 -0.37
C LEU A 5 2.89 -4.95 -0.18
N ILE A 6 4.22 -4.94 -0.22
CA ILE A 6 4.99 -3.69 -0.18
C ILE A 6 5.67 -3.51 -1.53
N VAL A 7 5.39 -2.39 -2.18
CA VAL A 7 6.03 -2.04 -3.46
C VAL A 7 6.81 -0.74 -3.26
N ASP A 8 8.13 -0.85 -3.21
CA ASP A 8 9.02 0.28 -2.99
C ASP A 8 10.41 -0.10 -3.50
N ASP A 9 11.03 0.75 -4.31
CA ASP A 9 12.35 0.48 -4.86
C ASP A 9 13.49 0.79 -3.88
N GLN A 10 13.20 1.45 -2.78
CA GLN A 10 14.18 1.75 -1.76
C GLN A 10 14.28 0.60 -0.76
N LYS A 11 15.38 -0.11 -0.80
CA LYS A 11 15.59 -1.29 0.03
C LYS A 11 15.43 -1.01 1.53
N ASP A 12 15.99 0.11 1.98
CA ASP A 12 15.94 0.45 3.41
C ASP A 12 14.52 0.72 3.88
N VAL A 13 13.72 1.37 3.05
CA VAL A 13 12.32 1.64 3.37
C VAL A 13 11.54 0.33 3.42
N ARG A 14 11.72 -0.54 2.42
CA ARG A 14 11.07 -1.85 2.41
C ARG A 14 11.40 -2.65 3.66
N ALA A 15 12.67 -2.67 4.04
CA ALA A 15 13.11 -3.42 5.21
C ALA A 15 12.46 -2.89 6.49
N MET A 16 12.42 -1.59 6.66
CA MET A 16 11.82 -0.97 7.84
C MET A 16 10.33 -1.27 7.91
N VAL A 17 9.61 -1.07 6.81
CA VAL A 17 8.18 -1.34 6.74
C VAL A 17 7.89 -2.80 7.02
N SER A 18 8.67 -3.69 6.43
CA SER A 18 8.53 -5.13 6.64
C SER A 18 8.68 -5.51 8.11
N ILE A 19 9.69 -4.97 8.77
CA ILE A 19 9.92 -5.26 10.19
C ILE A 19 8.74 -4.78 11.03
N VAL A 20 8.29 -3.56 10.81
CA VAL A 20 7.15 -3.00 11.55
C VAL A 20 5.91 -3.87 11.39
N LEU A 21 5.62 -4.27 10.18
CA LEU A 21 4.43 -5.07 9.91
C LEU A 21 4.52 -6.46 10.51
N ARG A 22 5.67 -7.12 10.40
CA ARG A 22 5.84 -8.46 10.95
C ARG A 22 5.75 -8.48 12.47
N VAL A 23 6.29 -7.45 13.12
CA VAL A 23 6.18 -7.31 14.58
C VAL A 23 4.71 -7.17 14.99
N ASN A 24 3.89 -6.58 14.10
CA ASN A 24 2.47 -6.37 14.35
C ASN A 24 1.58 -7.47 13.73
N ARG A 25 2.17 -8.62 13.46
CA ARG A 25 1.46 -9.84 13.04
C ARG A 25 0.87 -9.77 11.64
N TYR A 26 1.51 -9.03 10.76
CA TYR A 26 1.21 -9.08 9.34
C TYR A 26 2.19 -10.02 8.63
N ASP A 27 1.68 -10.73 7.64
CA ASP A 27 2.51 -11.45 6.71
C ASP A 27 2.87 -10.48 5.59
N VAL A 28 4.10 -10.51 5.10
CA VAL A 28 4.61 -9.48 4.17
C VAL A 28 5.24 -10.11 2.95
N VAL A 29 4.93 -9.55 1.78
CA VAL A 29 5.65 -9.85 0.55
C VAL A 29 6.21 -8.53 0.04
N GLU A 30 7.51 -8.49 -0.25
CA GLU A 30 8.20 -7.29 -0.71
C GLU A 30 8.42 -7.36 -2.22
N ALA A 31 8.22 -6.24 -2.90
CA ALA A 31 8.52 -6.09 -4.32
C ALA A 31 9.33 -4.81 -4.52
N GLU A 32 10.39 -4.91 -5.30
CA GLU A 32 11.31 -3.79 -5.51
C GLU A 32 10.97 -2.92 -6.72
N SER A 33 9.93 -3.28 -7.45
CA SER A 33 9.51 -2.54 -8.64
C SER A 33 8.02 -2.67 -8.85
N GLY A 34 7.47 -1.83 -9.72
CA GLY A 34 6.06 -1.92 -10.08
C GLY A 34 5.74 -3.24 -10.76
N ALA A 35 6.60 -3.69 -11.67
CA ALA A 35 6.41 -4.97 -12.36
C ALA A 35 6.42 -6.14 -11.39
N ALA A 36 7.39 -6.15 -10.46
CA ALA A 36 7.46 -7.20 -9.43
C ALA A 36 6.25 -7.16 -8.51
N GLY A 37 5.77 -5.96 -8.21
CA GLY A 37 4.59 -5.78 -7.37
C GLY A 37 3.33 -6.36 -8.00
N LEU A 38 3.11 -6.08 -9.27
CA LEU A 38 1.95 -6.60 -9.98
C LEU A 38 2.03 -8.11 -10.19
N LYS A 39 3.22 -8.62 -10.41
CA LYS A 39 3.43 -10.07 -10.51
C LYS A 39 3.08 -10.74 -9.17
N ALA A 40 3.61 -10.21 -8.08
CA ALA A 40 3.33 -10.75 -6.75
C ALA A 40 1.83 -10.69 -6.44
N PHE A 41 1.17 -9.60 -6.82
CA PHE A 41 -0.26 -9.43 -6.60
C PHE A 41 -1.08 -10.50 -7.34
N GLY A 42 -0.62 -10.89 -8.52
CA GLY A 42 -1.29 -11.94 -9.28
C GLY A 42 -1.03 -13.36 -8.77
N GLU A 43 0.02 -13.56 -8.00
CA GLU A 43 0.43 -14.88 -7.52
C GLU A 43 0.01 -15.18 -6.08
N ASN A 44 -0.48 -14.19 -5.36
CA ASN A 44 -0.82 -14.32 -3.95
C ASN A 44 -2.13 -13.62 -3.65
N VAL A 45 -2.72 -13.96 -2.51
CA VAL A 45 -3.88 -13.25 -1.98
C VAL A 45 -3.40 -12.27 -0.92
N PHE A 46 -3.76 -11.02 -1.07
CA PHE A 46 -3.38 -9.96 -0.14
C PHE A 46 -4.59 -9.29 0.48
N ASP A 47 -4.40 -8.70 1.65
CA ASP A 47 -5.41 -7.93 2.35
C ASP A 47 -5.23 -6.42 2.17
N ALA A 48 -4.04 -5.99 1.85
CA ALA A 48 -3.72 -4.59 1.59
C ALA A 48 -2.40 -4.48 0.83
N ALA A 49 -2.15 -3.29 0.29
CA ALA A 49 -0.88 -2.98 -0.38
C ALA A 49 -0.38 -1.61 0.06
N ILE A 50 0.94 -1.50 0.19
CA ILE A 50 1.63 -0.24 0.44
C ILE A 50 2.48 0.02 -0.79
N VAL A 51 2.23 1.12 -1.49
CA VAL A 51 2.85 1.40 -2.79
C VAL A 51 3.49 2.78 -2.79
N ASP A 52 4.78 2.83 -3.10
CA ASP A 52 5.47 4.09 -3.32
C ASP A 52 5.02 4.68 -4.66
N ILE A 53 4.74 5.96 -4.68
CA ILE A 53 4.32 6.65 -5.89
C ILE A 53 5.47 6.74 -6.90
N PHE A 54 6.68 6.99 -6.43
CA PHE A 54 7.85 7.14 -7.30
C PHE A 54 8.66 5.85 -7.35
N LEU A 55 8.39 5.04 -8.35
CA LEU A 55 9.13 3.82 -8.63
C LEU A 55 10.06 4.05 -9.83
N THR A 56 11.11 3.26 -9.97
CA THR A 56 12.07 3.45 -11.06
C THR A 56 11.54 2.99 -12.40
N ASP A 57 10.71 1.96 -12.42
CA ASP A 57 10.22 1.38 -13.66
C ASP A 57 8.86 1.92 -14.11
N THR A 58 8.07 2.45 -13.18
CA THR A 58 6.75 2.98 -13.51
C THR A 58 6.27 3.90 -12.38
N SER A 59 5.14 4.55 -12.59
CA SER A 59 4.50 5.31 -11.53
C SER A 59 3.76 4.37 -10.58
N GLY A 60 3.87 4.63 -9.28
CA GLY A 60 3.07 3.90 -8.29
C GLY A 60 1.58 4.08 -8.51
N ILE A 61 1.17 5.21 -9.08
CA ILE A 61 -0.25 5.45 -9.42
C ILE A 61 -0.73 4.41 -10.42
N GLU A 62 0.08 4.07 -11.42
CA GLU A 62 -0.27 3.03 -12.39
C GLU A 62 -0.37 1.66 -11.73
N VAL A 63 0.51 1.37 -10.79
CA VAL A 63 0.46 0.12 -10.04
C VAL A 63 -0.83 0.04 -9.23
N MET A 64 -1.17 1.12 -8.52
CA MET A 64 -2.39 1.18 -7.72
C MET A 64 -3.64 1.05 -8.58
N ALA A 65 -3.66 1.70 -9.73
CA ALA A 65 -4.79 1.61 -10.66
C ALA A 65 -4.96 0.19 -11.17
N ALA A 66 -3.86 -0.49 -11.49
CA ALA A 66 -3.91 -1.88 -11.95
C ALA A 66 -4.44 -2.81 -10.86
N ILE A 67 -4.03 -2.59 -9.62
CA ILE A 67 -4.54 -3.35 -8.47
C ILE A 67 -6.05 -3.16 -8.34
N ARG A 68 -6.51 -1.90 -8.37
CA ARG A 68 -7.92 -1.55 -8.24
C ARG A 68 -8.78 -2.04 -9.39
N GLU A 69 -8.19 -2.18 -10.57
CA GLU A 69 -8.87 -2.77 -11.72
C GLU A 69 -9.15 -4.24 -11.48
N ARG A 70 -8.20 -4.96 -10.87
CA ARG A 70 -8.35 -6.38 -10.57
C ARG A 70 -9.27 -6.62 -9.38
N VAL A 71 -9.14 -5.79 -8.34
CA VAL A 71 -9.93 -5.90 -7.11
C VAL A 71 -10.46 -4.52 -6.74
N PRO A 72 -11.68 -4.17 -7.17
CA PRO A 72 -12.27 -2.87 -6.85
C PRO A 72 -12.34 -2.65 -5.34
N GLY A 73 -11.95 -1.46 -4.91
CA GLY A 73 -11.99 -1.12 -3.49
C GLY A 73 -10.86 -1.70 -2.65
N PHE A 74 -9.87 -2.32 -3.29
CA PHE A 74 -8.77 -2.95 -2.55
C PHE A 74 -8.05 -1.92 -1.67
N PRO A 75 -7.76 -2.25 -0.39
CA PRO A 75 -7.09 -1.32 0.53
C PRO A 75 -5.67 -1.00 0.10
N ILE A 76 -5.39 0.28 -0.10
CA ILE A 76 -4.06 0.74 -0.54
C ILE A 76 -3.61 1.93 0.30
N VAL A 77 -2.34 1.89 0.71
CA VAL A 77 -1.64 3.04 1.29
C VAL A 77 -0.63 3.51 0.25
N ALA A 78 -0.76 4.75 -0.20
CA ALA A 78 0.19 5.37 -1.11
C ALA A 78 1.23 6.13 -0.31
N VAL A 79 2.51 5.92 -0.62
CA VAL A 79 3.61 6.50 0.13
C VAL A 79 4.47 7.36 -0.79
N SER A 80 4.84 8.56 -0.33
CA SER A 80 5.76 9.41 -1.07
C SER A 80 6.39 10.45 -0.14
N GLY A 81 7.60 10.87 -0.48
CA GLY A 81 8.26 11.97 0.21
C GLY A 81 7.90 13.34 -0.36
N MET A 82 6.99 13.39 -1.31
CA MET A 82 6.70 14.63 -2.04
C MET A 82 5.20 14.91 -2.09
N THR A 83 4.85 16.11 -2.53
CA THR A 83 3.47 16.58 -2.61
C THR A 83 2.63 15.86 -3.67
N ALA A 84 3.22 14.96 -4.43
CA ALA A 84 2.48 14.17 -5.41
C ALA A 84 1.31 13.40 -4.81
N LEU A 85 1.32 13.20 -3.50
CA LEU A 85 0.21 12.56 -2.79
C LEU A 85 -1.11 13.30 -2.98
N ASP A 86 -1.06 14.60 -3.22
CA ASP A 86 -2.27 15.40 -3.42
C ASP A 86 -3.06 14.98 -4.67
N PHE A 87 -2.40 14.33 -5.61
CA PHE A 87 -3.03 13.95 -6.86
C PHE A 87 -3.59 12.52 -6.88
N VAL A 88 -3.30 11.75 -5.86
CA VAL A 88 -3.74 10.35 -5.82
C VAL A 88 -5.26 10.24 -5.79
N GLY A 89 -5.90 11.05 -4.99
CA GLY A 89 -7.35 11.04 -4.86
C GLY A 89 -8.11 11.47 -6.12
N GLU A 90 -7.42 12.14 -7.04
CA GLU A 90 -8.02 12.59 -8.30
C GLU A 90 -7.90 11.55 -9.41
N ALA A 91 -7.08 10.54 -9.21
CA ALA A 91 -6.90 9.51 -10.23
C ALA A 91 -8.12 8.58 -10.23
N PRO A 92 -8.61 8.19 -11.43
CA PRO A 92 -9.77 7.30 -11.51
C PRO A 92 -9.51 5.97 -10.81
N GLY A 93 -10.48 5.53 -10.03
CA GLY A 93 -10.41 4.25 -9.33
C GLY A 93 -9.61 4.25 -8.05
N LEU A 94 -9.05 5.39 -7.64
CA LEU A 94 -8.21 5.47 -6.44
C LEU A 94 -8.92 6.11 -5.24
N ASP A 95 -10.23 6.09 -5.24
CA ASP A 95 -11.01 6.57 -4.11
C ASP A 95 -10.68 5.75 -2.86
N GLY A 96 -10.50 6.43 -1.74
CA GLY A 96 -10.23 5.76 -0.48
C GLY A 96 -8.79 5.32 -0.27
N VAL A 97 -7.90 5.61 -1.21
CA VAL A 97 -6.47 5.38 -1.01
C VAL A 97 -5.99 6.32 0.09
N VAL A 98 -5.32 5.75 1.08
CA VAL A 98 -4.78 6.53 2.19
C VAL A 98 -3.35 6.95 1.85
N CYS A 99 -3.05 8.22 2.02
CA CYS A 99 -1.73 8.76 1.69
C CYS A 99 -0.88 8.90 2.93
N LEU A 100 0.39 8.51 2.83
CA LEU A 100 1.35 8.56 3.92
C LEU A 100 2.64 9.21 3.42
N GLN A 101 3.04 10.31 4.03
CA GLN A 101 4.22 11.05 3.61
C GLN A 101 5.48 10.54 4.32
N LYS A 102 6.55 10.37 3.56
CA LYS A 102 7.88 10.06 4.11
C LYS A 102 8.53 11.34 4.65
N PRO A 103 9.28 11.29 5.74
CA PRO A 103 9.48 10.13 6.60
C PRO A 103 8.27 9.93 7.51
N PHE A 104 7.94 8.70 7.83
CA PHE A 104 6.83 8.38 8.74
C PHE A 104 7.32 7.49 9.87
N ARG A 105 6.55 7.50 10.96
CA ARG A 105 6.82 6.65 12.12
C ARG A 105 6.08 5.32 11.97
N PRO A 106 6.54 4.27 12.67
CA PRO A 106 5.82 3.00 12.66
C PRO A 106 4.33 3.13 12.96
N ASN A 107 3.97 3.98 13.92
CA ASN A 107 2.57 4.18 14.30
C ASN A 107 1.76 4.83 13.18
N ASP A 108 2.36 5.75 12.44
CA ASP A 108 1.71 6.40 11.31
C ASP A 108 1.38 5.38 10.23
N LEU A 109 2.31 4.46 9.98
CA LEU A 109 2.13 3.39 9.01
C LEU A 109 0.97 2.47 9.41
N LEU A 110 0.94 2.05 10.67
CA LEU A 110 -0.11 1.16 11.17
C LEU A 110 -1.49 1.82 11.13
N GLN A 111 -1.55 3.10 11.48
CA GLN A 111 -2.80 3.85 11.41
C GLN A 111 -3.28 4.00 9.97
N ALA A 112 -2.37 4.31 9.04
CA ALA A 112 -2.71 4.44 7.63
C ALA A 112 -3.26 3.12 7.09
N LEU A 113 -2.63 2.02 7.45
CA LEU A 113 -3.04 0.69 7.01
C LEU A 113 -4.44 0.33 7.54
N ARG A 114 -4.69 0.59 8.81
CA ARG A 114 -6.02 0.36 9.41
C ARG A 114 -7.08 1.23 8.75
N LYS A 115 -6.74 2.48 8.49
CA LYS A 115 -7.66 3.41 7.84
C LYS A 115 -7.99 2.96 6.42
N ALA A 116 -6.99 2.49 5.68
CA ALA A 116 -7.19 1.99 4.33
C ALA A 116 -8.12 0.79 4.32
N GLN A 117 -7.93 -0.14 5.25
CA GLN A 117 -8.77 -1.32 5.36
C GLN A 117 -10.20 -0.96 5.77
N GLY A 118 -10.37 0.00 6.65
CA GLY A 118 -11.68 0.50 7.03
C GLY A 118 -12.40 1.20 5.88
N ALA A 119 -11.68 2.04 5.14
CA ALA A 119 -12.24 2.78 4.02
C ALA A 119 -12.69 1.86 2.88
N ALA A 120 -12.06 0.69 2.77
CA ALA A 120 -12.39 -0.27 1.71
C ALA A 120 -13.59 -1.16 2.06
N GLY A 121 -14.38 -0.76 3.04
CA GLY A 121 -15.53 -1.54 3.44
C GLY A 121 -15.29 -2.40 4.66
N GLY A 122 -14.16 -2.17 5.30
CA GLY A 122 -13.80 -2.88 6.50
C GLY A 122 -14.39 -2.28 7.77
N GLU A 123 -15.37 -1.43 7.63
CA GLU A 123 -16.04 -0.86 8.79
C GLU A 123 -16.56 -1.93 9.73
N LEU A 124 -16.76 -3.10 9.21
CA LEU A 124 -17.12 -4.24 10.02
C LEU A 124 -16.09 -4.52 11.08
N SER A 125 -14.85 -4.31 10.75
CA SER A 125 -13.78 -4.52 11.71
C SER A 125 -13.88 -3.53 12.85
N ALA A 126 -14.44 -2.37 12.61
CA ALA A 126 -14.64 -1.37 13.64
C ALA A 126 -15.72 -1.78 14.62
N ALA A 127 -16.61 -2.64 14.22
CA ALA A 127 -17.68 -3.11 15.07
C ALA A 127 -17.22 -4.18 16.05
N VAL A 128 -16.05 -4.64 15.84
CA VAL A 128 -15.50 -5.73 16.65
C VAL A 128 -14.93 -5.21 17.97
#